data_2eaf599250ad595a324d0ea9f7eef826
#
_entry.id   2eaf599250ad595a324d0ea9f7eef826
#
_cell.length_a   1.000
_cell.length_b   1.000
_cell.length_c   1.000
_cell.angle_alpha   90.00
_cell.angle_beta   90.00
_cell.angle_gamma   90.00
#
_symmetry.space_group_name_H-M   'P 1'
#
loop_
_entity.id
_entity.type
_entity.pdbx_description
1 polymer ?
#
loop_
_entity_poly.entity_id
_entity_poly.type
_entity_poly.pdbx_seq_one_letter_code
_entity_poly.pdbx_strand_id
1 'polypeptide(L)'
;MTSLQITQIFSNFLHLNLPDWIKYNCLCSNQIHANGFSWNIQFPFAIWCLWRHRNNVVFENAPANSNLHLMCIQLAREFFFCVSKRQKIRHCTVNPICWNKPEPGWFKLNSEGVSKGNPECAGGGGLIRDHNRK
;
A
#
# COMPACT_ATOMS: atom_id res chain seq x y z
N MET A 1 -8.73 -3.21 24.97
CA MET A 1 -9.84 -2.88 24.05
C MET A 1 -11.13 -3.35 24.69
N THR A 2 -12.07 -2.45 24.91
CA THR A 2 -13.39 -2.81 25.44
C THR A 2 -14.25 -3.44 24.33
N SER A 3 -15.16 -4.33 24.68
CA SER A 3 -16.05 -5.02 23.72
C SER A 3 -16.83 -4.05 22.83
N LEU A 4 -17.18 -2.87 23.36
CA LEU A 4 -17.84 -1.78 22.62
C LEU A 4 -17.00 -1.22 21.46
N GLN A 5 -15.68 -1.11 21.61
CA GLN A 5 -14.79 -0.62 20.53
C GLN A 5 -14.68 -1.63 19.41
N ILE A 6 -14.66 -2.91 19.72
CA ILE A 6 -14.64 -3.99 18.73
C ILE A 6 -15.93 -3.97 17.91
N THR A 7 -17.10 -3.85 18.56
CA THR A 7 -18.41 -3.82 17.91
C THR A 7 -18.54 -2.62 16.96
N GLN A 8 -18.00 -1.46 17.34
CA GLN A 8 -18.06 -0.25 16.51
C GLN A 8 -17.15 -0.32 15.27
N ILE A 9 -16.00 -0.97 15.40
CA ILE A 9 -15.11 -1.24 14.26
C ILE A 9 -15.81 -2.18 13.26
N PHE A 10 -16.48 -3.23 13.73
CA PHE A 10 -17.19 -4.17 12.88
C PHE A 10 -18.44 -3.56 12.21
N SER A 11 -19.18 -2.67 12.91
CA SER A 11 -20.34 -2.00 12.30
C SER A 11 -19.91 -1.08 11.14
N ASN A 12 -18.85 -0.30 11.29
CA ASN A 12 -18.34 0.55 10.24
C ASN A 12 -17.75 -0.25 9.05
N PHE A 13 -17.19 -1.43 9.32
CA PHE A 13 -16.67 -2.32 8.29
C PHE A 13 -17.74 -2.79 7.31
N LEU A 14 -18.97 -3.04 7.81
CA LEU A 14 -20.06 -3.59 7.01
C LEU A 14 -20.89 -2.52 6.27
N HIS A 15 -20.78 -1.25 6.63
CA HIS A 15 -21.61 -0.15 6.11
C HIS A 15 -20.89 0.78 5.14
N LEU A 16 -19.55 0.78 5.12
CA LEU A 16 -18.77 1.61 4.20
C LEU A 16 -18.50 0.86 2.89
N ASN A 17 -18.56 1.59 1.78
CA ASN A 17 -17.98 1.09 0.53
C ASN A 17 -16.46 0.98 0.65
N LEU A 18 -15.83 0.19 -0.20
CA LEU A 18 -14.40 -0.11 -0.11
C LEU A 18 -13.48 1.14 -0.12
N PRO A 19 -13.67 2.13 -1.00
CA PRO A 19 -12.86 3.35 -0.98
C PRO A 19 -12.97 4.14 0.33
N ASP A 20 -14.17 4.32 0.84
CA ASP A 20 -14.40 5.05 2.10
C ASP A 20 -13.87 4.27 3.30
N TRP A 21 -13.99 2.95 3.29
CA TRP A 21 -13.40 2.09 4.32
C TRP A 21 -11.88 2.20 4.36
N ILE A 22 -11.21 2.15 3.21
CA ILE A 22 -9.75 2.33 3.12
C ILE A 22 -9.37 3.72 3.63
N LYS A 23 -10.04 4.76 3.15
CA LYS A 23 -9.80 6.15 3.56
C LYS A 23 -9.96 6.33 5.07
N TYR A 24 -11.03 5.80 5.65
CA TYR A 24 -11.29 5.85 7.09
C TYR A 24 -10.14 5.24 7.89
N ASN A 25 -9.71 4.03 7.54
CA ASN A 25 -8.64 3.32 8.24
C ASN A 25 -7.26 3.99 8.06
N CYS A 26 -6.97 4.57 6.90
CA CYS A 26 -5.73 5.31 6.65
C CYS A 26 -5.65 6.64 7.41
N LEU A 27 -6.79 7.26 7.72
CA LEU A 27 -6.84 8.54 8.43
C LEU A 27 -7.04 8.38 9.95
N CYS A 28 -7.38 7.19 10.44
CA CYS A 28 -7.65 6.93 11.85
C CYS A 28 -6.35 6.95 12.67
N SER A 29 -5.95 8.12 13.15
CA SER A 29 -4.74 8.31 13.97
C SER A 29 -4.96 8.08 15.48
N ASN A 30 -6.21 8.06 15.93
CA ASN A 30 -6.56 8.12 17.37
C ASN A 30 -6.45 6.76 18.09
N GLN A 31 -6.20 5.67 17.38
CA GLN A 31 -6.06 4.35 17.98
C GLN A 31 -4.57 3.97 18.06
N ILE A 32 -3.98 4.24 19.22
CA ILE A 32 -2.63 3.72 19.52
C ILE A 32 -2.82 2.29 20.07
N HIS A 33 -2.31 1.31 19.36
CA HIS A 33 -2.31 -0.08 19.82
C HIS A 33 -1.23 -0.32 20.86
N ALA A 34 -1.34 -1.45 21.59
CA ALA A 34 -0.35 -1.88 22.59
C ALA A 34 1.11 -1.92 22.06
N ASN A 35 1.29 -1.92 20.75
CA ASN A 35 2.59 -1.91 20.07
C ASN A 35 3.21 -0.50 19.95
N GLY A 36 2.55 0.56 20.44
CA GLY A 36 3.04 1.94 20.40
C GLY A 36 2.89 2.66 19.05
N PHE A 37 2.20 2.06 18.08
CA PHE A 37 1.95 2.68 16.76
C PHE A 37 0.46 2.96 16.57
N SER A 38 0.15 4.02 15.83
CA SER A 38 -1.22 4.35 15.45
C SER A 38 -1.72 3.41 14.34
N TRP A 39 -3.05 3.19 14.32
CA TRP A 39 -3.68 2.29 13.36
C TRP A 39 -3.45 2.69 11.91
N ASN A 40 -3.47 3.97 11.60
CA ASN A 40 -3.22 4.49 10.25
C ASN A 40 -1.82 4.13 9.70
N ILE A 41 -0.85 3.82 10.56
CA ILE A 41 0.45 3.30 10.15
C ILE A 41 0.38 1.78 9.93
N GLN A 42 -0.28 1.04 10.80
CA GLN A 42 -0.35 -0.43 10.72
C GLN A 42 -1.24 -0.91 9.58
N PHE A 43 -2.33 -0.22 9.31
CA PHE A 43 -3.35 -0.65 8.36
C PHE A 43 -2.82 -0.85 6.93
N PRO A 44 -2.05 0.08 6.32
CA PRO A 44 -1.47 -0.13 4.99
C PRO A 44 -0.57 -1.37 4.92
N PHE A 45 0.22 -1.62 5.96
CA PHE A 45 1.07 -2.80 6.02
C PHE A 45 0.26 -4.09 6.18
N ALA A 46 -0.84 -4.06 6.93
CA ALA A 46 -1.72 -5.20 7.05
C ALA A 46 -2.35 -5.57 5.70
N ILE A 47 -2.88 -4.59 4.95
CA ILE A 47 -3.43 -4.80 3.61
C ILE A 47 -2.36 -5.34 2.65
N TRP A 48 -1.16 -4.77 2.65
CA TRP A 48 -0.05 -5.22 1.83
C TRP A 48 0.36 -6.66 2.15
N CYS A 49 0.51 -7.00 3.42
CA CYS A 49 0.87 -8.35 3.85
C CYS A 49 -0.18 -9.38 3.47
N LEU A 50 -1.47 -9.05 3.65
CA LEU A 50 -2.58 -9.93 3.27
C LEU A 50 -2.60 -10.17 1.76
N TRP A 51 -2.48 -9.12 0.96
CA TRP A 51 -2.44 -9.22 -0.50
C TRP A 51 -1.24 -10.06 -0.96
N ARG A 52 -0.05 -9.79 -0.44
CA ARG A 52 1.17 -10.55 -0.76
C ARG A 52 1.04 -12.02 -0.36
N HIS A 53 0.53 -12.28 0.85
CA HIS A 53 0.31 -13.64 1.32
C HIS A 53 -0.67 -14.42 0.43
N ARG A 54 -1.81 -13.79 0.12
CA ARG A 54 -2.78 -14.38 -0.81
C ARG A 54 -2.13 -14.71 -2.16
N ASN A 55 -1.35 -13.80 -2.72
CA ASN A 55 -0.68 -14.04 -4.01
C ASN A 55 0.33 -15.19 -3.95
N ASN A 56 1.12 -15.26 -2.88
CA ASN A 56 2.06 -16.38 -2.70
C ASN A 56 1.33 -17.72 -2.59
N VAL A 57 0.20 -17.78 -1.87
CA VAL A 57 -0.59 -19.00 -1.76
C VAL A 57 -1.22 -19.39 -3.10
N VAL A 58 -1.81 -18.44 -3.81
CA VAL A 58 -2.57 -18.72 -5.04
C VAL A 58 -1.68 -18.98 -6.25
N PHE A 59 -0.58 -18.25 -6.39
CA PHE A 59 0.25 -18.31 -7.59
C PHE A 59 1.56 -19.08 -7.41
N GLU A 60 2.07 -19.16 -6.19
CA GLU A 60 3.35 -19.84 -5.90
C GLU A 60 3.17 -21.12 -5.08
N ASN A 61 1.92 -21.51 -4.78
CA ASN A 61 1.59 -22.67 -3.92
C ASN A 61 2.32 -22.65 -2.57
N ALA A 62 2.63 -21.45 -2.05
CA ALA A 62 3.31 -21.31 -0.77
C ALA A 62 2.39 -21.74 0.38
N PRO A 63 2.92 -22.37 1.45
CA PRO A 63 2.13 -22.72 2.61
C PRO A 63 1.59 -21.47 3.30
N ALA A 64 0.40 -21.59 3.92
CA ALA A 64 -0.19 -20.50 4.69
C ALA A 64 0.72 -20.10 5.86
N ASN A 65 1.02 -18.81 5.97
CA ASN A 65 1.88 -18.28 7.03
C ASN A 65 1.03 -17.90 8.26
N SER A 66 1.17 -18.65 9.35
CA SER A 66 0.48 -18.37 10.62
C SER A 66 0.97 -17.09 11.34
N ASN A 67 2.17 -16.60 11.01
CA ASN A 67 2.79 -15.44 11.67
C ASN A 67 2.64 -14.13 10.88
N LEU A 68 1.67 -14.06 9.98
CA LEU A 68 1.44 -12.90 9.12
C LEU A 68 1.26 -11.60 9.92
N HIS A 69 0.58 -11.66 11.06
CA HIS A 69 0.36 -10.50 11.93
C HIS A 69 1.67 -9.95 12.53
N LEU A 70 2.60 -10.82 12.91
CA LEU A 70 3.93 -10.40 13.43
C LEU A 70 4.74 -9.70 12.33
N MET A 71 4.69 -10.23 11.10
CA MET A 71 5.35 -9.61 9.96
C MET A 71 4.78 -8.23 9.65
N CYS A 72 3.46 -8.04 9.72
CA CYS A 72 2.83 -6.73 9.55
C CYS A 72 3.31 -5.72 10.60
N ILE A 73 3.36 -6.13 11.87
CA ILE A 73 3.82 -5.29 12.98
C ILE A 73 5.29 -4.91 12.80
N GLN A 74 6.13 -5.86 12.39
CA GLN A 74 7.55 -5.60 12.16
C GLN A 74 7.78 -4.59 11.05
N LEU A 75 7.13 -4.74 9.91
CA LEU A 75 7.23 -3.80 8.79
C LEU A 75 6.74 -2.40 9.17
N ALA A 76 5.62 -2.30 9.89
CA ALA A 76 5.11 -1.04 10.38
C ALA A 76 6.11 -0.36 11.34
N ARG A 77 6.77 -1.14 12.20
CA ARG A 77 7.81 -0.66 13.12
C ARG A 77 9.03 -0.13 12.39
N GLU A 78 9.55 -0.87 11.44
CA GLU A 78 10.70 -0.48 10.62
C GLU A 78 10.42 0.84 9.89
N PHE A 79 9.27 0.94 9.25
CA PHE A 79 8.83 2.17 8.59
C PHE A 79 8.75 3.35 9.56
N PHE A 80 8.11 3.17 10.71
CA PHE A 80 7.97 4.21 11.72
C PHE A 80 9.34 4.73 12.18
N PHE A 81 10.29 3.86 12.46
CA PHE A 81 11.63 4.26 12.85
C PHE A 81 12.38 4.98 11.72
N CYS A 82 12.23 4.55 10.49
CA CYS A 82 12.84 5.20 9.33
C CYS A 82 12.29 6.62 9.09
N VAL A 83 10.97 6.80 9.27
CA VAL A 83 10.30 8.08 9.01
C VAL A 83 10.47 9.04 10.18
N SER A 84 10.40 8.56 11.42
CA SER A 84 10.53 9.40 12.62
C SER A 84 11.89 10.12 12.69
N LYS A 85 12.95 9.52 12.15
CA LYS A 85 14.28 10.13 12.05
C LYS A 85 14.38 11.20 10.95
N ARG A 86 13.40 11.27 10.03
CA ARG A 86 13.43 12.15 8.85
C ARG A 86 12.51 13.36 8.94
N GLN A 87 11.95 13.71 10.09
CA GLN A 87 11.12 14.91 10.23
C GLN A 87 11.93 16.21 10.06
N LYS A 88 12.48 16.42 8.88
CA LYS A 88 12.58 17.77 8.32
C LYS A 88 11.22 18.06 7.68
N ILE A 89 10.53 19.05 8.21
CA ILE A 89 9.28 19.58 7.65
C ILE A 89 9.54 19.91 6.18
N ARG A 90 9.18 19.01 5.28
CA ARG A 90 9.10 19.34 3.85
C ARG A 90 7.72 19.94 3.66
N HIS A 91 7.68 21.19 3.29
CA HIS A 91 6.46 21.78 2.73
C HIS A 91 6.08 20.94 1.51
N CYS A 92 5.09 20.08 1.66
CA CYS A 92 4.54 19.33 0.54
C CYS A 92 3.65 20.28 -0.25
N THR A 93 4.14 20.77 -1.37
CA THR A 93 3.28 21.37 -2.39
C THR A 93 2.61 20.26 -3.15
N VAL A 94 1.27 20.21 -3.07
CA VAL A 94 0.48 19.26 -3.85
C VAL A 94 0.45 19.75 -5.30
N ASN A 95 1.30 19.18 -6.13
CA ASN A 95 1.24 19.39 -7.58
C ASN A 95 0.37 18.30 -8.19
N PRO A 96 -0.75 18.61 -8.83
CA PRO A 96 -1.53 17.62 -9.55
C PRO A 96 -0.71 17.10 -10.73
N ILE A 97 -0.36 15.82 -10.69
CA ILE A 97 0.35 15.16 -11.80
C ILE A 97 -0.71 14.49 -12.66
N CYS A 98 -0.81 14.92 -13.91
CA CYS A 98 -1.65 14.27 -14.91
C CYS A 98 -0.79 13.74 -16.06
N TRP A 99 -1.30 12.70 -16.70
CA TRP A 99 -0.66 12.18 -17.90
C TRP A 99 -0.95 13.14 -19.08
N ASN A 100 0.11 13.73 -19.61
CA ASN A 100 0.03 14.57 -20.80
C ASN A 100 0.29 13.71 -22.04
N LYS A 101 -0.61 13.80 -23.01
CA LYS A 101 -0.45 13.15 -24.29
C LYS A 101 0.76 13.73 -25.05
N PRO A 102 1.44 12.94 -25.92
CA PRO A 102 2.51 13.45 -26.75
C PRO A 102 1.98 14.40 -27.82
N GLU A 103 2.89 15.20 -28.39
CA GLU A 103 2.59 16.03 -29.54
C GLU A 103 2.22 15.20 -30.78
N PRO A 104 1.44 15.75 -31.74
CA PRO A 104 1.13 15.06 -32.98
C PRO A 104 2.38 14.55 -33.68
N GLY A 105 2.37 13.27 -34.10
CA GLY A 105 3.52 12.61 -34.71
C GLY A 105 4.52 11.98 -33.73
N TRP A 106 4.34 12.18 -32.41
CA TRP A 106 5.17 11.58 -31.37
C TRP A 106 4.45 10.47 -30.64
N PHE A 107 5.23 9.54 -30.09
CA PHE A 107 4.76 8.46 -29.24
C PHE A 107 5.35 8.58 -27.85
N LYS A 108 4.57 8.23 -26.84
CA LYS A 108 5.02 8.20 -25.45
C LYS A 108 5.07 6.75 -24.97
N LEU A 109 6.27 6.31 -24.58
CA LEU A 109 6.49 5.01 -23.96
C LEU A 109 6.39 5.15 -22.45
N ASN A 110 5.51 4.35 -21.85
CA ASN A 110 5.51 4.10 -20.41
C ASN A 110 6.02 2.68 -20.20
N SER A 111 7.15 2.53 -19.54
CA SER A 111 7.76 1.22 -19.29
C SER A 111 7.84 0.96 -17.79
N GLU A 112 7.70 -0.31 -17.43
CA GLU A 112 7.87 -0.81 -16.06
C GLU A 112 8.76 -2.05 -16.14
N GLY A 113 9.63 -2.22 -15.15
CA GLY A 113 10.48 -3.38 -15.03
C GLY A 113 10.40 -3.96 -13.61
N VAL A 114 10.47 -5.26 -13.51
CA VAL A 114 10.56 -5.99 -12.26
C VAL A 114 11.76 -6.92 -12.30
N SER A 115 12.48 -7.00 -11.19
CA SER A 115 13.54 -8.00 -10.98
C SER A 115 13.24 -8.76 -9.70
N LYS A 116 13.29 -10.08 -9.76
CA LYS A 116 13.09 -10.96 -8.60
C LYS A 116 14.45 -11.60 -8.28
N GLY A 117 15.14 -11.00 -7.29
CA GLY A 117 16.49 -11.43 -6.90
C GLY A 117 17.63 -10.82 -7.77
N ASN A 118 18.87 -11.17 -7.43
CA ASN A 118 20.07 -10.78 -8.20
C ASN A 118 21.17 -11.85 -7.99
N PRO A 119 21.52 -12.68 -8.98
CA PRO A 119 21.02 -12.72 -10.36
C PRO A 119 19.79 -13.64 -10.50
N GLU A 120 18.63 -13.14 -10.85
CA GLU A 120 17.43 -13.93 -11.13
C GLU A 120 16.60 -13.33 -12.27
N CYS A 121 15.40 -13.91 -12.49
CA CYS A 121 14.54 -13.51 -13.60
C CYS A 121 14.11 -12.06 -13.49
N ALA A 122 14.35 -11.29 -14.54
CA ALA A 122 13.82 -9.95 -14.72
C ALA A 122 12.73 -9.96 -15.79
N GLY A 123 11.70 -9.18 -15.58
CA GLY A 123 10.64 -8.96 -16.57
C GLY A 123 10.42 -7.47 -16.77
N GLY A 124 9.96 -7.11 -17.95
CA GLY A 124 9.60 -5.75 -18.26
C GLY A 124 8.38 -5.69 -19.15
N GLY A 125 7.61 -4.63 -19.02
CA GLY A 125 6.47 -4.34 -19.86
C GLY A 125 6.47 -2.88 -20.25
N GLY A 126 5.78 -2.55 -21.32
CA GLY A 126 5.64 -1.17 -21.75
C GLY A 126 4.36 -0.95 -22.52
N LEU A 127 3.90 0.28 -22.47
CA LEU A 127 2.74 0.74 -23.20
C LEU A 127 3.11 1.97 -24.00
N ILE A 128 2.99 1.86 -25.33
CA ILE A 128 3.20 2.98 -26.25
C ILE A 128 1.85 3.60 -26.56
N ARG A 129 1.76 4.90 -26.49
CA ARG A 129 0.54 5.66 -26.83
C ARG A 129 0.88 6.81 -27.75
N ASP A 130 0.02 7.01 -28.74
CA ASP A 130 0.06 8.17 -29.62
C ASP A 130 -0.69 9.38 -29.02
N HIS A 131 -0.77 10.47 -29.76
CA HIS A 131 -1.51 11.69 -29.38
C HIS A 131 -3.02 11.46 -29.28
N ASN A 132 -3.59 10.36 -29.83
CA ASN A 132 -4.98 9.97 -29.70
C ASN A 132 -5.25 9.01 -28.56
N ARG A 133 -4.22 8.68 -27.74
CA ARG A 133 -4.29 7.70 -26.63
C ARG A 133 -4.44 6.24 -27.09
N LYS A 134 -4.10 5.94 -28.34
CA LYS A 134 -4.09 4.58 -28.87
C LYS A 134 -2.69 4.00 -28.82
#